data_bae8d6fe8592d85e36f5027866093a9c
#
_entry.id   bae8d6fe8592d85e36f5027866093a9c
#
_cell.length_a   1.000
_cell.length_b   1.000
_cell.length_c   1.000
_cell.angle_alpha   90.00
_cell.angle_beta   90.00
_cell.angle_gamma   90.00
#
_symmetry.space_group_name_H-M   'P 1'
#
loop_
_entity.id
_entity.type
_entity.pdbx_description
1 polymer ?
#
loop_
_entity_poly.entity_id
_entity_poly.type
_entity_poly.pdbx_seq_one_letter_code
_entity_poly.pdbx_strand_id
1 'polypeptide(L)'
;MNGSALQDQLSQENNCNIPWAILLDPTSACNLHCTGCWAAEYGHQLNLSLETIDSIVKQGKKLGTYMYIYTGGEPLVRKQDLIKICEMNPDCEFLSFTNGTLIDEEFCQEMLRVKNFVPAISLEGFEDANDGRRGDGVFQKVQHAMKLLKSHKLPFGISTCYTSRNFEDISS
;
A
#
# COMPACT_ATOMS: atom_id res chain seq x y z
N MET A 1 -9.59 15.80 -20.80
CA MET A 1 -9.00 16.70 -19.77
C MET A 1 -8.14 15.80 -18.89
N ASN A 2 -6.90 16.14 -18.60
CA ASN A 2 -6.11 15.32 -17.66
C ASN A 2 -6.60 15.59 -16.23
N GLY A 3 -6.35 14.63 -15.30
CA GLY A 3 -6.87 14.71 -13.92
C GLY A 3 -6.47 16.00 -13.20
N SER A 4 -5.25 16.47 -13.40
CA SER A 4 -4.71 17.71 -12.82
C SER A 4 -5.51 18.96 -13.25
N ALA A 5 -5.81 19.11 -14.54
CA ALA A 5 -6.62 20.23 -15.03
C ALA A 5 -8.06 20.21 -14.46
N LEU A 6 -8.64 19.04 -14.27
CA LEU A 6 -9.95 18.91 -13.63
C LEU A 6 -9.89 19.29 -12.15
N GLN A 7 -8.84 18.86 -11.42
CA GLN A 7 -8.63 19.24 -10.02
C GLN A 7 -8.51 20.75 -9.85
N ASP A 8 -7.71 21.41 -10.69
CA ASP A 8 -7.52 22.88 -10.65
C ASP A 8 -8.84 23.61 -10.89
N GLN A 9 -9.62 23.18 -11.90
CA GLN A 9 -10.93 23.75 -12.19
C GLN A 9 -11.88 23.61 -11.00
N LEU A 10 -12.04 22.38 -10.48
CA LEU A 10 -12.95 22.09 -9.37
C LEU A 10 -12.51 22.80 -8.08
N SER A 11 -11.20 22.94 -7.85
CA SER A 11 -10.67 23.68 -6.70
C SER A 11 -11.06 25.15 -6.75
N GLN A 12 -10.99 25.76 -7.92
CA GLN A 12 -11.41 27.17 -8.12
C GLN A 12 -12.93 27.33 -7.97
N GLU A 13 -13.72 26.47 -8.61
CA GLU A 13 -15.18 26.51 -8.56
C GLU A 13 -15.74 26.34 -7.14
N ASN A 14 -15.12 25.51 -6.33
CA ASN A 14 -15.59 25.16 -4.99
C ASN A 14 -14.82 25.84 -3.86
N ASN A 15 -13.82 26.66 -4.19
CA ASN A 15 -12.92 27.33 -3.23
C ASN A 15 -12.35 26.36 -2.18
N CYS A 16 -11.93 25.18 -2.61
CA CYS A 16 -11.31 24.15 -1.78
C CYS A 16 -10.28 23.33 -2.57
N ASN A 17 -9.29 22.78 -1.90
CA ASN A 17 -8.32 21.91 -2.54
C ASN A 17 -8.93 20.53 -2.83
N ILE A 18 -8.78 20.05 -4.06
CA ILE A 18 -9.11 18.67 -4.42
C ILE A 18 -7.87 17.79 -4.14
N PRO A 19 -8.02 16.66 -3.43
CA PRO A 19 -6.91 15.80 -3.11
C PRO A 19 -6.31 15.16 -4.38
N TRP A 20 -4.99 15.17 -4.50
CA TRP A 20 -4.29 14.47 -5.60
C TRP A 20 -4.22 12.96 -5.38
N ALA A 21 -4.31 12.50 -4.12
CA ALA A 21 -4.36 11.10 -3.73
C ALA A 21 -5.35 10.90 -2.57
N ILE A 22 -5.95 9.72 -2.50
CA ILE A 22 -6.83 9.31 -1.39
C ILE A 22 -6.20 8.11 -0.69
N LEU A 23 -6.02 8.24 0.63
CA LEU A 23 -5.53 7.16 1.48
C LEU A 23 -6.70 6.38 2.06
N LEU A 24 -6.62 5.05 1.97
CA LEU A 24 -7.67 4.13 2.38
C LEU A 24 -7.10 3.01 3.24
N ASP A 25 -7.84 2.66 4.30
CA ASP A 25 -7.60 1.47 5.11
C ASP A 25 -8.60 0.38 4.72
N PRO A 26 -8.28 -0.51 3.76
CA PRO A 26 -9.22 -1.54 3.32
C PRO A 26 -9.57 -2.53 4.43
N THR A 27 -8.68 -2.70 5.40
CA THR A 27 -8.86 -3.58 6.56
C THR A 27 -8.02 -3.15 7.74
N SER A 28 -8.51 -3.41 8.96
CA SER A 28 -7.70 -3.34 10.19
C SER A 28 -6.98 -4.65 10.51
N ALA A 29 -7.28 -5.74 9.79
CA ALA A 29 -6.61 -7.03 10.00
C ALA A 29 -5.15 -6.97 9.57
N CYS A 30 -4.28 -7.56 10.37
CA CYS A 30 -2.86 -7.70 10.06
C CYS A 30 -2.37 -9.08 10.48
N ASN A 31 -1.44 -9.64 9.74
CA ASN A 31 -0.80 -10.92 10.03
C ASN A 31 0.49 -10.76 10.88
N LEU A 32 0.84 -9.55 11.28
CA LEU A 32 1.96 -9.23 12.17
C LEU A 32 1.50 -8.42 13.39
N HIS A 33 2.36 -8.36 14.42
CA HIS A 33 2.16 -7.60 15.66
C HIS A 33 3.39 -6.73 15.94
N CYS A 34 3.65 -5.77 15.06
CA CYS A 34 4.86 -4.95 15.13
C CYS A 34 4.87 -4.03 16.36
N THR A 35 6.04 -3.90 17.00
CA THR A 35 6.25 -2.98 18.11
C THR A 35 6.00 -1.54 17.69
N GLY A 36 5.13 -0.82 18.42
CA GLY A 36 4.79 0.58 18.13
C GLY A 36 3.97 0.77 16.85
N CYS A 37 3.21 -0.24 16.44
CA CYS A 37 2.30 -0.13 15.30
C CYS A 37 1.04 0.65 15.71
N TRP A 38 0.79 1.76 15.04
CA TRP A 38 -0.40 2.59 15.29
C TRP A 38 -1.71 1.86 14.94
N ALA A 39 -1.68 0.94 13.95
CA ALA A 39 -2.85 0.19 13.53
C ALA A 39 -3.20 -0.98 14.47
N ALA A 40 -2.30 -1.38 15.38
CA ALA A 40 -2.53 -2.49 16.30
C ALA A 40 -3.69 -2.23 17.29
N GLU A 41 -4.01 -0.96 17.56
CA GLU A 41 -5.05 -0.58 18.51
C GLU A 41 -6.47 -0.70 17.93
N TYR A 42 -6.63 -0.78 16.60
CA TYR A 42 -7.95 -0.84 15.96
C TYR A 42 -8.59 -2.24 15.93
N GLY A 43 -7.88 -3.26 16.41
CA GLY A 43 -8.33 -4.65 16.31
C GLY A 43 -8.33 -5.16 14.87
N HIS A 44 -8.93 -6.35 14.63
CA HIS A 44 -8.82 -7.04 13.34
C HIS A 44 -10.16 -7.21 12.61
N GLN A 45 -11.18 -6.43 12.99
CA GLN A 45 -12.57 -6.68 12.55
C GLN A 45 -13.12 -5.62 11.59
N LEU A 46 -12.43 -4.49 11.44
CA LEU A 46 -12.91 -3.41 10.58
C LEU A 46 -12.49 -3.66 9.14
N ASN A 47 -13.47 -3.69 8.24
CA ASN A 47 -13.24 -3.90 6.81
C ASN A 47 -14.15 -2.99 5.98
N LEU A 48 -13.59 -2.35 4.96
CA LEU A 48 -14.39 -1.75 3.90
C LEU A 48 -14.87 -2.84 2.94
N SER A 49 -16.12 -2.79 2.48
CA SER A 49 -16.55 -3.70 1.42
C SER A 49 -15.88 -3.36 0.08
N LEU A 50 -15.80 -4.33 -0.82
CA LEU A 50 -15.29 -4.11 -2.17
C LEU A 50 -16.04 -2.98 -2.87
N GLU A 51 -17.38 -2.99 -2.74
CA GLU A 51 -18.26 -1.99 -3.32
C GLU A 51 -18.02 -0.60 -2.75
N THR A 52 -17.71 -0.51 -1.44
CA THR A 52 -17.37 0.77 -0.81
C THR A 52 -16.06 1.32 -1.37
N ILE A 53 -15.01 0.48 -1.48
CA ILE A 53 -13.72 0.89 -2.05
C ILE A 53 -13.91 1.35 -3.50
N ASP A 54 -14.60 0.57 -4.33
CA ASP A 54 -14.88 0.92 -5.73
C ASP A 54 -15.68 2.22 -5.85
N SER A 55 -16.68 2.42 -4.96
CA SER A 55 -17.44 3.66 -4.91
C SER A 55 -16.58 4.89 -4.59
N ILE A 56 -15.64 4.77 -3.64
CA ILE A 56 -14.70 5.83 -3.31
C ILE A 56 -13.79 6.14 -4.51
N VAL A 57 -13.27 5.11 -5.19
CA VAL A 57 -12.45 5.27 -6.39
C VAL A 57 -13.23 6.00 -7.48
N LYS A 58 -14.45 5.58 -7.77
CA LYS A 58 -15.32 6.22 -8.78
C LYS A 58 -15.67 7.66 -8.45
N GLN A 59 -15.88 7.99 -7.18
CA GLN A 59 -16.11 9.37 -6.74
C GLN A 59 -14.82 10.22 -6.85
N GLY A 60 -13.67 9.68 -6.45
CA GLY A 60 -12.39 10.35 -6.59
C GLY A 60 -12.07 10.69 -8.05
N LYS A 61 -12.32 9.76 -8.98
CA LYS A 61 -12.15 10.00 -10.42
C LYS A 61 -12.99 11.18 -10.93
N LYS A 62 -14.22 11.37 -10.44
CA LYS A 62 -15.05 12.52 -10.78
C LYS A 62 -14.46 13.85 -10.31
N LEU A 63 -13.59 13.81 -9.30
CA LEU A 63 -12.83 14.95 -8.79
C LEU A 63 -11.45 15.10 -9.44
N GLY A 64 -11.07 14.18 -10.34
CA GLY A 64 -9.75 14.18 -10.97
C GLY A 64 -8.67 13.47 -10.16
N THR A 65 -9.04 12.73 -9.10
CA THR A 65 -8.11 11.93 -8.30
C THR A 65 -7.97 10.54 -8.90
N TYR A 66 -6.74 10.18 -9.28
CA TYR A 66 -6.40 8.88 -9.90
C TYR A 66 -5.35 8.09 -9.13
N MET A 67 -4.86 8.61 -8.00
CA MET A 67 -3.91 7.94 -7.12
C MET A 67 -4.58 7.53 -5.82
N TYR A 68 -4.46 6.25 -5.47
CA TYR A 68 -5.02 5.69 -4.23
C TYR A 68 -3.92 4.97 -3.46
N ILE A 69 -3.90 5.18 -2.15
CA ILE A 69 -2.86 4.64 -1.27
C ILE A 69 -3.52 3.74 -0.23
N TYR A 70 -3.18 2.47 -0.23
CA TYR A 70 -3.66 1.52 0.77
C TYR A 70 -2.72 1.45 1.97
N THR A 71 -3.31 1.48 3.16
CA THR A 71 -2.63 1.31 4.44
C THR A 71 -3.57 0.60 5.43
N GLY A 72 -3.47 0.85 6.74
CA GLY A 72 -4.32 0.22 7.77
C GLY A 72 -3.61 -0.89 8.51
N GLY A 73 -4.19 -2.08 8.60
CA GLY A 73 -3.54 -3.29 9.07
C GLY A 73 -2.50 -3.79 8.06
N GLU A 74 -2.73 -4.94 7.46
CA GLU A 74 -1.97 -5.40 6.30
C GLU A 74 -2.92 -5.47 5.10
N PRO A 75 -2.81 -4.56 4.11
CA PRO A 75 -3.71 -4.55 2.97
C PRO A 75 -3.72 -5.87 2.18
N LEU A 76 -2.56 -6.54 2.08
CA LEU A 76 -2.44 -7.79 1.31
C LEU A 76 -3.12 -9.01 1.95
N VAL A 77 -3.68 -8.92 3.16
CA VAL A 77 -4.61 -9.97 3.64
C VAL A 77 -5.87 -10.01 2.78
N ARG A 78 -6.12 -8.93 2.02
CA ARG A 78 -7.21 -8.79 1.04
C ARG A 78 -6.69 -8.64 -0.40
N LYS A 79 -5.52 -9.21 -0.72
CA LYS A 79 -4.87 -9.02 -2.02
C LYS A 79 -5.77 -9.30 -3.22
N GLN A 80 -6.68 -10.27 -3.14
CA GLN A 80 -7.62 -10.58 -4.22
C GLN A 80 -8.63 -9.45 -4.46
N ASP A 81 -9.16 -8.84 -3.41
CA ASP A 81 -10.06 -7.68 -3.53
C ASP A 81 -9.33 -6.47 -4.11
N LEU A 82 -8.09 -6.22 -3.66
CA LEU A 82 -7.29 -5.09 -4.16
C LEU A 82 -6.96 -5.25 -5.65
N ILE A 83 -6.58 -6.45 -6.09
CA ILE A 83 -6.36 -6.74 -7.51
C ILE A 83 -7.65 -6.53 -8.32
N LYS A 84 -8.81 -6.93 -7.79
CA LYS A 84 -10.09 -6.71 -8.44
C LYS A 84 -10.42 -5.23 -8.58
N ILE A 85 -10.11 -4.40 -7.58
CA ILE A 85 -10.26 -2.93 -7.68
C ILE A 85 -9.33 -2.36 -8.77
N CYS A 86 -8.07 -2.83 -8.83
CA CYS A 86 -7.14 -2.44 -9.89
C CYS A 86 -7.67 -2.76 -11.29
N GLU A 87 -8.21 -3.96 -11.46
CA GLU A 87 -8.81 -4.42 -12.72
C GLU A 87 -10.06 -3.60 -13.13
N MET A 88 -10.90 -3.24 -12.17
CA MET A 88 -12.10 -2.42 -12.40
C MET A 88 -11.77 -0.95 -12.71
N ASN A 89 -10.57 -0.49 -12.35
CA ASN A 89 -10.12 0.89 -12.50
C ASN A 89 -8.72 0.98 -13.13
N PRO A 90 -8.57 0.55 -14.40
CA PRO A 90 -7.26 0.45 -15.05
C PRO A 90 -6.61 1.80 -15.37
N ASP A 91 -7.34 2.89 -15.21
CA ASP A 91 -6.91 4.27 -15.37
C ASP A 91 -6.46 4.92 -14.05
N CYS A 92 -6.49 4.18 -12.94
CA CYS A 92 -6.01 4.61 -11.62
C CYS A 92 -4.73 3.91 -11.25
N GLU A 93 -3.92 4.54 -10.39
CA GLU A 93 -2.72 3.97 -9.79
C GLU A 93 -2.97 3.66 -8.31
N PHE A 94 -2.52 2.48 -7.89
CA PHE A 94 -2.69 1.98 -6.53
C PHE A 94 -1.32 1.70 -5.91
N LEU A 95 -0.98 2.43 -4.85
CA LEU A 95 0.18 2.17 -4.01
C LEU A 95 -0.28 1.51 -2.72
N SER A 96 0.40 0.49 -2.25
CA SER A 96 0.09 -0.16 -0.98
C SER A 96 1.28 -0.19 -0.05
N PHE A 97 1.17 0.44 1.11
CA PHE A 97 2.08 0.15 2.21
C PHE A 97 1.80 -1.26 2.72
N THR A 98 2.80 -2.11 2.71
CA THR A 98 2.67 -3.52 3.08
C THR A 98 3.88 -4.00 3.86
N ASN A 99 3.67 -4.98 4.75
CA ASN A 99 4.77 -5.69 5.39
C ASN A 99 5.50 -6.66 4.44
N GLY A 100 4.98 -6.86 3.24
CA GLY A 100 5.58 -7.66 2.17
C GLY A 100 5.52 -9.18 2.36
N THR A 101 5.12 -9.68 3.53
CA THR A 101 5.19 -11.12 3.84
C THR A 101 4.18 -11.98 3.08
N LEU A 102 3.18 -11.35 2.45
CA LEU A 102 2.12 -12.00 1.68
C LEU A 102 2.31 -11.88 0.16
N ILE A 103 3.44 -11.32 -0.28
CA ILE A 103 3.81 -11.27 -1.70
C ILE A 103 4.35 -12.65 -2.10
N ASP A 104 3.65 -13.30 -3.00
CA ASP A 104 3.95 -14.60 -3.56
C ASP A 104 3.96 -14.57 -5.10
N GLU A 105 4.29 -15.69 -5.72
CA GLU A 105 4.35 -15.84 -7.17
C GLU A 105 3.02 -15.49 -7.85
N GLU A 106 1.90 -15.97 -7.28
CA GLU A 106 0.56 -15.69 -7.81
C GLU A 106 0.26 -14.19 -7.81
N PHE A 107 0.60 -13.50 -6.71
CA PHE A 107 0.39 -12.06 -6.61
C PHE A 107 1.27 -11.27 -7.60
N CYS A 108 2.51 -11.72 -7.84
CA CYS A 108 3.37 -11.11 -8.87
C CYS A 108 2.77 -11.24 -10.27
N GLN A 109 2.18 -12.39 -10.60
CA GLN A 109 1.48 -12.59 -11.89
C GLN A 109 0.25 -11.68 -12.02
N GLU A 110 -0.51 -11.52 -10.94
CA GLU A 110 -1.65 -10.60 -10.92
C GLU A 110 -1.20 -9.14 -11.08
N MET A 111 -0.11 -8.72 -10.43
CA MET A 111 0.46 -7.38 -10.62
C MET A 111 0.88 -7.13 -12.07
N LEU A 112 1.49 -8.14 -12.73
CA LEU A 112 1.84 -8.06 -14.16
C LEU A 112 0.61 -7.94 -15.05
N ARG A 113 -0.49 -8.54 -14.65
CA ARG A 113 -1.76 -8.51 -15.39
C ARG A 113 -2.45 -7.15 -15.28
N VAL A 114 -2.59 -6.60 -14.07
CA VAL A 114 -3.31 -5.33 -13.84
C VAL A 114 -2.46 -4.10 -14.16
N LYS A 115 -1.14 -4.14 -13.90
CA LYS A 115 -0.12 -3.12 -14.25
C LYS A 115 -0.25 -1.76 -13.55
N ASN A 116 -1.16 -1.60 -12.62
CA ASN A 116 -1.44 -0.35 -11.91
C ASN A 116 -1.39 -0.50 -10.38
N PHE A 117 -0.61 -1.49 -9.89
CA PHE A 117 -0.38 -1.70 -8.46
C PHE A 117 1.11 -1.68 -8.14
N VAL A 118 1.51 -0.91 -7.12
CA VAL A 118 2.90 -0.81 -6.67
C VAL A 118 2.96 -1.00 -5.15
N PRO A 119 3.68 -2.01 -4.63
CA PRO A 119 3.90 -2.16 -3.19
C PRO A 119 5.03 -1.25 -2.70
N ALA A 120 4.82 -0.59 -1.57
CA ALA A 120 5.85 0.04 -0.75
C ALA A 120 6.09 -0.86 0.46
N ILE A 121 7.17 -1.63 0.40
CA ILE A 121 7.46 -2.68 1.38
C ILE A 121 8.09 -2.07 2.63
N SER A 122 7.55 -2.42 3.79
CA SER A 122 8.07 -1.99 5.07
C SER A 122 9.36 -2.74 5.42
N LEU A 123 10.46 -2.01 5.57
CA LEU A 123 11.78 -2.54 5.92
C LEU A 123 12.49 -1.55 6.84
N GLU A 124 12.93 -2.02 8.02
CA GLU A 124 13.47 -1.15 9.06
C GLU A 124 15.00 -1.08 9.11
N GLY A 125 15.68 -1.74 8.20
CA GLY A 125 17.14 -1.88 8.17
C GLY A 125 17.55 -3.33 7.96
N PHE A 126 18.69 -3.75 8.56
CA PHE A 126 19.11 -5.15 8.54
C PHE A 126 18.26 -6.04 9.47
N GLU A 127 18.59 -7.33 9.51
CA GLU A 127 17.75 -8.37 10.13
C GLU A 127 17.42 -8.06 11.60
N ASP A 128 18.41 -7.69 12.41
CA ASP A 128 18.22 -7.41 13.83
C ASP A 128 17.25 -6.24 14.07
N ALA A 129 17.42 -5.13 13.34
CA ALA A 129 16.56 -3.96 13.45
C ALA A 129 15.14 -4.25 12.92
N ASN A 130 15.05 -4.94 11.80
CA ASN A 130 13.77 -5.29 11.20
C ASN A 130 12.98 -6.27 12.07
N ASP A 131 13.57 -7.38 12.46
CA ASP A 131 12.92 -8.44 13.21
C ASP A 131 12.64 -8.02 14.66
N GLY A 132 13.52 -7.21 15.25
CA GLY A 132 13.29 -6.59 16.56
C GLY A 132 12.03 -5.71 16.65
N ARG A 133 11.55 -5.19 15.52
CA ARG A 133 10.30 -4.42 15.44
C ARG A 133 9.12 -5.24 14.92
N ARG A 134 9.36 -6.07 13.90
CA ARG A 134 8.30 -6.72 13.12
C ARG A 134 8.06 -8.17 13.46
N GLY A 135 8.99 -8.80 14.20
CA GLY A 135 8.94 -10.20 14.61
C GLY A 135 9.94 -11.06 13.84
N ASP A 136 10.35 -12.16 14.48
CA ASP A 136 11.39 -13.06 14.00
C ASP A 136 11.08 -13.63 12.60
N GLY A 137 12.07 -13.59 11.72
CA GLY A 137 12.02 -14.13 10.36
C GLY A 137 11.23 -13.26 9.36
N VAL A 138 10.77 -12.07 9.75
CA VAL A 138 10.09 -11.14 8.83
C VAL A 138 11.08 -10.59 7.81
N PHE A 139 12.32 -10.28 8.22
CA PHE A 139 13.36 -9.82 7.30
C PHE A 139 13.58 -10.77 6.14
N GLN A 140 13.71 -12.06 6.42
CA GLN A 140 13.92 -13.08 5.39
C GLN A 140 12.72 -13.18 4.42
N LYS A 141 11.49 -13.03 4.92
CA LYS A 141 10.27 -13.00 4.09
C LYS A 141 10.25 -11.76 3.18
N VAL A 142 10.61 -10.59 3.72
CA VAL A 142 10.72 -9.34 2.96
C VAL A 142 11.79 -9.45 1.88
N GLN A 143 12.97 -9.99 2.21
CA GLN A 143 14.04 -10.24 1.24
C GLN A 143 13.58 -11.18 0.11
N HIS A 144 12.83 -12.23 0.45
CA HIS A 144 12.25 -13.14 -0.55
C HIS A 144 11.26 -12.40 -1.46
N ALA A 145 10.34 -11.61 -0.90
CA ALA A 145 9.37 -10.83 -1.65
C ALA A 145 10.06 -9.85 -2.63
N MET A 146 11.09 -9.12 -2.17
CA MET A 146 11.84 -8.21 -3.03
C MET A 146 12.58 -8.93 -4.17
N LYS A 147 13.17 -10.11 -3.89
CA LYS A 147 13.80 -10.95 -4.93
C LYS A 147 12.77 -11.41 -5.96
N LEU A 148 11.59 -11.80 -5.52
CA LEU A 148 10.50 -12.24 -6.37
C LEU A 148 10.01 -11.11 -7.28
N LEU A 149 9.70 -9.94 -6.72
CA LEU A 149 9.31 -8.75 -7.49
C LEU A 149 10.39 -8.37 -8.52
N LYS A 150 11.67 -8.38 -8.12
CA LYS A 150 12.80 -8.09 -9.01
C LYS A 150 12.91 -9.10 -10.15
N SER A 151 12.71 -10.39 -9.89
CA SER A 151 12.74 -11.45 -10.94
C SER A 151 11.65 -11.25 -11.99
N HIS A 152 10.50 -10.74 -11.58
CA HIS A 152 9.38 -10.38 -12.46
C HIS A 152 9.49 -8.97 -13.06
N LYS A 153 10.56 -8.21 -12.76
CA LYS A 153 10.74 -6.81 -13.19
C LYS A 153 9.59 -5.88 -12.76
N LEU A 154 8.97 -6.19 -11.64
CA LEU A 154 7.92 -5.39 -11.04
C LEU A 154 8.52 -4.24 -10.22
N PRO A 155 7.99 -3.01 -10.33
CA PRO A 155 8.41 -1.91 -9.50
C PRO A 155 7.94 -2.12 -8.06
N PHE A 156 8.74 -1.69 -7.09
CA PHE A 156 8.37 -1.59 -5.69
C PHE A 156 9.17 -0.48 -4.99
N GLY A 157 8.59 0.06 -3.93
CA GLY A 157 9.25 1.01 -3.04
C GLY A 157 9.60 0.36 -1.70
N ILE A 158 10.38 1.08 -0.89
CA ILE A 158 10.65 0.75 0.50
C ILE A 158 10.08 1.86 1.38
N SER A 159 9.40 1.46 2.46
CA SER A 159 8.90 2.35 3.50
C SER A 159 9.58 2.01 4.82
N THR A 160 10.29 2.97 5.41
CA THR A 160 11.06 2.76 6.64
C THR A 160 10.54 3.66 7.75
N CYS A 161 10.29 3.08 8.91
CA CYS A 161 10.05 3.83 10.13
C CYS A 161 11.39 4.12 10.81
N TYR A 162 11.82 5.37 10.76
CA TYR A 162 13.09 5.82 11.29
C TYR A 162 13.05 5.97 12.80
N THR A 163 13.93 5.28 13.51
CA THR A 163 13.99 5.26 14.98
C THR A 163 15.44 5.25 15.46
N SER A 164 15.65 5.49 16.75
CA SER A 164 16.98 5.36 17.37
C SER A 164 17.56 3.94 17.31
N ARG A 165 16.76 2.93 16.98
CA ARG A 165 17.20 1.52 16.91
C ARG A 165 17.72 1.11 15.54
N ASN A 166 17.40 1.85 14.49
CA ASN A 166 17.79 1.54 13.12
C ASN A 166 18.54 2.68 12.43
N PHE A 167 18.91 3.70 13.18
CA PHE A 167 19.60 4.87 12.67
C PHE A 167 20.91 4.53 11.94
N GLU A 168 21.70 3.64 12.52
CA GLU A 168 22.99 3.24 11.95
C GLU A 168 22.83 2.38 10.69
N ASP A 169 21.81 1.53 10.63
CA ASP A 169 21.54 0.66 9.49
C ASP A 169 21.15 1.43 8.22
N ILE A 170 20.49 2.57 8.39
CA ILE A 170 19.96 3.37 7.27
C ILE A 170 20.99 4.39 6.78
N SER A 171 21.94 4.77 7.64
CA SER A 171 22.98 5.73 7.31
C SER A 171 24.24 5.10 6.69
N SER A 172 24.35 3.78 6.66
CA SER A 172 25.44 3.01 6.08
C SER A 172 25.15 2.59 4.64
#